data_3ffb0ce575aec05d38ae365ffc81a5c8
#
_entry.id   3ffb0ce575aec05d38ae365ffc81a5c8
#
_cell.length_a   1.000
_cell.length_b   1.000
_cell.length_c   1.000
_cell.angle_alpha   90.00
_cell.angle_beta   90.00
_cell.angle_gamma   90.00
#
_symmetry.space_group_name_H-M   'P 1'
#
loop_
_entity.id
_entity.type
_entity.pdbx_description
1 polymer ?
#
loop_
_entity_poly.entity_id
_entity_poly.type
_entity_poly.pdbx_seq_one_letter_code
_entity_poly.pdbx_strand_id
1 'polypeptide(L)'
;MLGIVFVYLRIRKIIAGYQTELEASQEQEKKARQEKDELMRNMAHDLRTPLTGVMTYVDVMKLENEAYAENMKNLNFISEKVLDIRTQVDNLLDFSIAGSQRPIELDASMDVEYIFGDYLSDVCAQLMKSNYEVDAEGISFKQVKVAVNMAFLTRIFSNLTDNIYKYADNKKPVVMKTAFTKKIFSVEIGNGVCDNKTLLKSAGIGLKSVDAMMQRMNGSMSFKREHGKFWVKLEFPIVK
;
A
#
# COMPACT_ATOMS: atom_id res chain seq x y z
N MET A 1 16.91 59.24 -8.42
CA MET A 1 15.55 58.74 -8.71
C MET A 1 15.55 57.28 -9.32
N LEU A 2 16.36 56.97 -10.32
CA LEU A 2 16.43 55.64 -10.94
C LEU A 2 16.80 54.49 -9.96
N GLY A 3 17.70 54.70 -8.98
CA GLY A 3 18.08 53.70 -8.00
C GLY A 3 16.93 53.26 -7.08
N ILE A 4 16.08 54.19 -6.66
CA ILE A 4 14.94 53.88 -5.77
C ILE A 4 13.90 53.07 -6.49
N VAL A 5 13.63 53.35 -7.77
CA VAL A 5 12.71 52.58 -8.59
C VAL A 5 13.20 51.15 -8.80
N PHE A 6 14.51 50.96 -9.02
CA PHE A 6 15.12 49.64 -9.18
C PHE A 6 15.01 48.80 -7.90
N VAL A 7 15.30 49.40 -6.75
CA VAL A 7 15.17 48.71 -5.43
C VAL A 7 13.70 48.36 -5.17
N TYR A 8 12.76 49.26 -5.46
CA TYR A 8 11.32 49.01 -5.31
C TYR A 8 10.85 47.83 -6.17
N LEU A 9 11.24 47.78 -7.45
CA LEU A 9 10.89 46.70 -8.37
C LEU A 9 11.48 45.36 -7.92
N ARG A 10 12.72 45.36 -7.39
CA ARG A 10 13.38 44.14 -6.87
C ARG A 10 12.69 43.63 -5.61
N ILE A 11 12.32 44.53 -4.68
CA ILE A 11 11.58 44.15 -3.47
C ILE A 11 10.20 43.59 -3.84
N ARG A 12 9.50 44.22 -4.77
CA ARG A 12 8.20 43.75 -5.24
C ARG A 12 8.26 42.35 -5.86
N LYS A 13 9.31 42.08 -6.66
CA LYS A 13 9.55 40.73 -7.22
C LYS A 13 9.83 39.69 -6.15
N ILE A 14 10.59 40.04 -5.12
CA ILE A 14 10.90 39.13 -3.99
C ILE A 14 9.61 38.84 -3.21
N ILE A 15 8.82 39.86 -2.88
CA ILE A 15 7.55 39.69 -2.17
C ILE A 15 6.57 38.82 -2.99
N ALA A 16 6.45 39.05 -4.29
CA ALA A 16 5.62 38.22 -5.15
C ALA A 16 6.08 36.76 -5.17
N GLY A 17 7.39 36.51 -5.18
CA GLY A 17 7.95 35.16 -5.06
C GLY A 17 7.56 34.47 -3.76
N TYR A 18 7.73 35.15 -2.62
CA TYR A 18 7.33 34.61 -1.32
C TYR A 18 5.82 34.37 -1.19
N GLN A 19 5.01 35.26 -1.78
CA GLN A 19 3.55 35.06 -1.81
C GLN A 19 3.16 33.79 -2.58
N THR A 20 3.77 33.55 -3.74
CA THR A 20 3.52 32.36 -4.55
C THR A 20 3.96 31.08 -3.83
N GLU A 21 5.12 31.11 -3.15
CA GLU A 21 5.58 29.97 -2.35
C GLU A 21 4.67 29.69 -1.14
N LEU A 22 4.19 30.75 -0.47
CA LEU A 22 3.27 30.64 0.66
C LEU A 22 1.93 30.08 0.22
N GLU A 23 1.37 30.56 -0.90
CA GLU A 23 0.12 30.05 -1.47
C GLU A 23 0.25 28.57 -1.88
N ALA A 24 1.37 28.20 -2.52
CA ALA A 24 1.64 26.81 -2.87
C ALA A 24 1.75 25.90 -1.62
N SER A 25 2.43 26.38 -0.57
CA SER A 25 2.54 25.67 0.70
C SER A 25 1.19 25.48 1.39
N GLN A 26 0.36 26.53 1.42
CA GLN A 26 -0.99 26.48 2.00
C GLN A 26 -1.92 25.54 1.24
N GLU A 27 -1.84 25.54 -0.09
CA GLU A 27 -2.64 24.63 -0.92
C GLU A 27 -2.20 23.17 -0.72
N GLN A 28 -0.91 22.93 -0.56
CA GLN A 28 -0.38 21.62 -0.26
C GLN A 28 -0.82 21.12 1.12
N GLU A 29 -0.77 21.98 2.13
CA GLU A 29 -1.26 21.67 3.48
C GLU A 29 -2.76 21.38 3.49
N LYS A 30 -3.55 22.19 2.75
CA LYS A 30 -5.00 21.98 2.59
C LYS A 30 -5.32 20.64 1.94
N LYS A 31 -4.60 20.28 0.87
CA LYS A 31 -4.75 18.97 0.20
C LYS A 31 -4.42 17.82 1.15
N ALA A 32 -3.29 17.92 1.85
CA ALA A 32 -2.89 16.89 2.82
C ALA A 32 -3.92 16.71 3.94
N ARG A 33 -4.53 17.83 4.41
CA ARG A 33 -5.61 17.80 5.40
C ARG A 33 -6.88 17.15 4.85
N GLN A 34 -7.28 17.48 3.62
CA GLN A 34 -8.43 16.87 2.97
C GLN A 34 -8.24 15.36 2.76
N GLU A 35 -7.08 14.94 2.28
CA GLU A 35 -6.73 13.52 2.12
C GLU A 35 -6.77 12.77 3.45
N LYS A 36 -6.25 13.38 4.53
CA LYS A 36 -6.33 12.83 5.87
C LYS A 36 -7.77 12.68 6.34
N ASP A 37 -8.62 13.68 6.14
CA ASP A 37 -10.02 13.66 6.56
C ASP A 37 -10.84 12.63 5.76
N GLU A 38 -10.58 12.51 4.46
CA GLU A 38 -11.18 11.47 3.61
C GLU A 38 -10.76 10.06 4.05
N LEU A 39 -9.47 9.89 4.32
CA LEU A 39 -8.95 8.65 4.85
C LEU A 39 -9.64 8.27 6.16
N MET A 40 -9.70 9.18 7.14
CA MET A 40 -10.36 8.93 8.43
C MET A 40 -11.82 8.52 8.26
N ARG A 41 -12.54 9.14 7.31
CA ARG A 41 -13.94 8.82 7.01
C ARG A 41 -14.09 7.42 6.41
N ASN A 42 -13.24 7.09 5.44
CA ASN A 42 -13.23 5.78 4.81
C ASN A 42 -12.90 4.68 5.81
N MET A 43 -11.94 4.94 6.70
CA MET A 43 -11.55 4.00 7.76
C MET A 43 -12.66 3.78 8.78
N ALA A 44 -13.33 4.86 9.22
CA ALA A 44 -14.47 4.73 10.14
C ALA A 44 -15.59 3.88 9.51
N HIS A 45 -15.81 4.01 8.19
CA HIS A 45 -16.76 3.19 7.46
C HIS A 45 -16.30 1.72 7.39
N ASP A 46 -15.04 1.49 7.05
CA ASP A 46 -14.49 0.16 6.85
C ASP A 46 -14.32 -0.63 8.16
N LEU A 47 -14.12 0.07 9.28
CA LEU A 47 -14.17 -0.52 10.63
C LEU A 47 -15.60 -0.82 11.10
N ARG A 48 -16.57 0.02 10.75
CA ARG A 48 -17.97 -0.16 11.16
C ARG A 48 -18.58 -1.45 10.61
N THR A 49 -18.26 -1.79 9.36
CA THR A 49 -18.81 -2.97 8.69
C THR A 49 -18.47 -4.28 9.42
N PRO A 50 -17.18 -4.62 9.67
CA PRO A 50 -16.84 -5.84 10.41
C PRO A 50 -17.30 -5.79 11.86
N LEU A 51 -17.30 -4.62 12.51
CA LEU A 51 -17.80 -4.47 13.88
C LEU A 51 -19.29 -4.75 13.98
N THR A 52 -20.09 -4.27 13.02
CA THR A 52 -21.52 -4.57 12.94
C THR A 52 -21.74 -6.08 12.76
N GLY A 53 -20.94 -6.73 11.90
CA GLY A 53 -20.98 -8.18 11.73
C GLY A 53 -20.71 -8.93 13.03
N VAL A 54 -19.66 -8.55 13.76
CA VAL A 54 -19.34 -9.14 15.08
C VAL A 54 -20.52 -8.98 16.06
N MET A 55 -21.08 -7.77 16.16
CA MET A 55 -22.21 -7.49 17.07
C MET A 55 -23.42 -8.35 16.71
N THR A 56 -23.78 -8.47 15.43
CA THR A 56 -24.90 -9.30 14.97
C THR A 56 -24.71 -10.76 15.38
N TYR A 57 -23.49 -11.32 15.23
CA TYR A 57 -23.22 -12.69 15.63
C TYR A 57 -23.22 -12.90 17.15
N VAL A 58 -22.72 -11.93 17.91
CA VAL A 58 -22.81 -11.96 19.37
C VAL A 58 -24.29 -11.95 19.83
N ASP A 59 -25.17 -11.18 19.17
CA ASP A 59 -26.59 -11.14 19.46
C ASP A 59 -27.28 -12.46 19.11
N VAL A 60 -26.93 -13.07 17.97
CA VAL A 60 -27.41 -14.42 17.60
C VAL A 60 -26.99 -15.46 18.63
N MET A 61 -25.73 -15.45 19.08
CA MET A 61 -25.24 -16.36 20.14
C MET A 61 -25.98 -16.21 21.47
N LYS A 62 -26.45 -15.01 21.81
CA LYS A 62 -27.25 -14.77 23.00
C LYS A 62 -28.66 -15.34 22.88
N LEU A 63 -29.19 -15.41 21.66
CA LEU A 63 -30.54 -15.92 21.38
C LEU A 63 -30.57 -17.45 21.25
N GLU A 64 -29.46 -18.06 20.81
CA GLU A 64 -29.36 -19.49 20.55
C GLU A 64 -28.66 -20.21 21.69
N ASN A 65 -29.47 -20.72 22.63
CA ASN A 65 -28.96 -21.53 23.75
C ASN A 65 -28.76 -23.03 23.37
N GLU A 66 -28.85 -23.37 22.09
CA GLU A 66 -28.79 -24.75 21.62
C GLU A 66 -27.73 -24.98 20.55
N ALA A 67 -26.90 -25.99 20.79
CA ALA A 67 -25.95 -26.69 19.90
C ALA A 67 -24.54 -26.11 19.81
N TYR A 68 -23.61 -26.84 20.42
CA TYR A 68 -22.15 -26.64 20.40
C TYR A 68 -21.53 -26.44 19.00
N ALA A 69 -22.07 -27.07 17.95
CA ALA A 69 -21.59 -26.94 16.57
C ALA A 69 -21.90 -25.58 15.94
N GLU A 70 -23.06 -24.99 16.23
CA GLU A 70 -23.45 -23.67 15.73
C GLU A 70 -22.64 -22.56 16.44
N ASN A 71 -22.41 -22.73 17.75
CA ASN A 71 -21.57 -21.82 18.52
C ASN A 71 -20.13 -21.80 17.97
N MET A 72 -19.58 -22.92 17.54
CA MET A 72 -18.25 -22.99 16.92
C MET A 72 -18.18 -22.25 15.58
N LYS A 73 -19.22 -22.32 14.75
CA LYS A 73 -19.28 -21.54 13.50
C LYS A 73 -19.32 -20.05 13.79
N ASN A 74 -20.12 -19.63 14.75
CA ASN A 74 -20.24 -18.22 15.15
C ASN A 74 -18.91 -17.70 15.74
N LEU A 75 -18.23 -18.49 16.57
CA LEU A 75 -16.90 -18.16 17.10
C LEU A 75 -15.86 -18.03 16.00
N ASN A 76 -15.86 -18.92 15.01
CA ASN A 76 -14.95 -18.83 13.87
C ASN A 76 -15.20 -17.57 13.05
N PHE A 77 -16.48 -17.22 12.82
CA PHE A 77 -16.83 -15.98 12.11
C PHE A 77 -16.38 -14.74 12.90
N ILE A 78 -16.60 -14.72 14.22
CA ILE A 78 -16.13 -13.62 15.09
C ILE A 78 -14.61 -13.49 14.99
N SER A 79 -13.88 -14.62 15.07
CA SER A 79 -12.43 -14.64 14.96
C SER A 79 -11.96 -14.07 13.63
N GLU A 80 -12.60 -14.44 12.52
CA GLU A 80 -12.31 -13.89 11.18
C GLU A 80 -12.53 -12.37 11.15
N LYS A 81 -13.64 -11.86 11.70
CA LYS A 81 -13.93 -10.43 11.73
C LYS A 81 -12.99 -9.64 12.64
N VAL A 82 -12.54 -10.22 13.73
CA VAL A 82 -11.51 -9.62 14.60
C VAL A 82 -10.16 -9.51 13.85
N LEU A 83 -9.78 -10.53 13.09
CA LEU A 83 -8.59 -10.49 12.25
C LEU A 83 -8.70 -9.42 11.14
N ASP A 84 -9.90 -9.27 10.53
CA ASP A 84 -10.15 -8.19 9.56
C ASP A 84 -9.96 -6.80 10.19
N ILE A 85 -10.49 -6.58 11.39
CA ILE A 85 -10.33 -5.31 12.11
C ILE A 85 -8.85 -5.07 12.43
N ARG A 86 -8.13 -6.07 12.92
CA ARG A 86 -6.70 -5.98 13.21
C ARG A 86 -5.93 -5.54 11.97
N THR A 87 -6.16 -6.19 10.84
CA THR A 87 -5.51 -5.86 9.56
C THR A 87 -5.80 -4.39 9.16
N GLN A 88 -7.02 -3.90 9.37
CA GLN A 88 -7.37 -2.51 9.07
C GLN A 88 -6.69 -1.52 10.00
N VAL A 89 -6.57 -1.85 11.30
CA VAL A 89 -5.83 -1.03 12.27
C VAL A 89 -4.33 -1.01 11.93
N ASP A 90 -3.75 -2.15 11.56
CA ASP A 90 -2.35 -2.23 11.16
C ASP A 90 -2.09 -1.38 9.89
N ASN A 91 -2.97 -1.44 8.90
CA ASN A 91 -2.92 -0.58 7.71
C ASN A 91 -3.01 0.92 8.05
N LEU A 92 -3.81 1.29 9.08
CA LEU A 92 -3.90 2.66 9.56
C LEU A 92 -2.57 3.15 10.16
N LEU A 93 -1.99 2.32 11.02
CA LEU A 93 -0.70 2.62 11.64
C LEU A 93 0.38 2.78 10.57
N ASP A 94 0.39 1.90 9.58
CA ASP A 94 1.32 1.94 8.46
C ASP A 94 1.19 3.23 7.65
N PHE A 95 -0.04 3.64 7.36
CA PHE A 95 -0.31 4.91 6.70
C PHE A 95 0.13 6.12 7.55
N SER A 96 -0.15 6.10 8.84
CA SER A 96 0.27 7.16 9.76
C SER A 96 1.79 7.26 9.86
N ILE A 97 2.49 6.12 9.90
CA ILE A 97 3.96 6.05 9.92
C ILE A 97 4.52 6.52 8.57
N ALA A 98 3.96 6.05 7.46
CA ALA A 98 4.37 6.41 6.12
C ALA A 98 4.14 7.91 5.82
N GLY A 99 3.04 8.50 6.32
CA GLY A 99 2.76 9.94 6.20
C GLY A 99 3.53 10.85 7.16
N SER A 100 4.29 10.29 8.11
CA SER A 100 5.09 11.10 9.03
C SER A 100 6.27 11.74 8.29
N GLN A 101 6.55 13.03 8.54
CA GLN A 101 7.72 13.73 7.98
C GLN A 101 9.06 13.35 8.65
N ARG A 102 9.06 12.38 9.57
CA ARG A 102 10.30 11.95 10.22
C ARG A 102 11.20 11.26 9.18
N PRO A 103 12.49 11.61 9.09
CA PRO A 103 13.43 10.88 8.25
C PRO A 103 13.39 9.39 8.57
N ILE A 104 13.41 8.55 7.56
CA ILE A 104 13.64 7.11 7.74
C ILE A 104 15.11 6.83 7.46
N GLU A 105 15.69 5.96 8.24
CA GLU A 105 16.97 5.38 7.91
C GLU A 105 16.73 4.30 6.85
N LEU A 106 17.42 4.44 5.73
CA LEU A 106 17.55 3.36 4.76
C LEU A 106 18.66 2.44 5.23
N ASP A 107 18.44 1.15 5.10
CA ASP A 107 19.48 0.17 5.38
C ASP A 107 20.64 0.35 4.38
N ALA A 108 21.80 -0.20 4.68
CA ALA A 108 22.93 -0.17 3.76
C ALA A 108 22.52 -0.71 2.38
N SER A 109 23.06 -0.12 1.31
CA SER A 109 22.75 -0.59 -0.04
C SER A 109 23.15 -2.06 -0.22
N MET A 110 22.17 -2.90 -0.61
CA MET A 110 22.33 -4.34 -0.76
C MET A 110 21.99 -4.79 -2.17
N ASP A 111 22.48 -5.94 -2.56
CA ASP A 111 22.17 -6.54 -3.86
C ASP A 111 20.68 -6.89 -3.96
N VAL A 112 20.09 -6.60 -5.12
CA VAL A 112 18.65 -6.84 -5.34
C VAL A 112 18.27 -8.31 -5.26
N GLU A 113 19.16 -9.23 -5.69
CA GLU A 113 18.91 -10.67 -5.61
C GLU A 113 18.83 -11.12 -4.16
N TYR A 114 19.73 -10.62 -3.32
CA TYR A 114 19.73 -10.96 -1.89
C TYR A 114 18.46 -10.52 -1.18
N ILE A 115 17.97 -9.29 -1.47
CA ILE A 115 16.77 -8.75 -0.83
C ILE A 115 15.51 -9.37 -1.43
N PHE A 116 15.32 -9.18 -2.74
CA PHE A 116 14.04 -9.48 -3.40
C PHE A 116 13.90 -10.95 -3.74
N GLY A 117 15.00 -11.72 -3.82
CA GLY A 117 14.98 -13.18 -3.99
C GLY A 117 14.21 -13.84 -2.85
N ASP A 118 14.53 -13.50 -1.60
CA ASP A 118 13.85 -14.04 -0.42
C ASP A 118 12.39 -13.60 -0.37
N TYR A 119 12.10 -12.30 -0.51
CA TYR A 119 10.71 -11.80 -0.47
C TYR A 119 9.82 -12.42 -1.55
N LEU A 120 10.29 -12.48 -2.80
CA LEU A 120 9.50 -13.05 -3.89
C LEU A 120 9.33 -14.56 -3.74
N SER A 121 10.35 -15.26 -3.25
CA SER A 121 10.26 -16.69 -2.94
C SER A 121 9.24 -16.97 -1.84
N ASP A 122 9.25 -16.18 -0.77
CA ASP A 122 8.29 -16.32 0.34
C ASP A 122 6.85 -16.05 -0.13
N VAL A 123 6.63 -15.00 -0.93
CA VAL A 123 5.31 -14.70 -1.51
C VAL A 123 4.85 -15.84 -2.42
N CYS A 124 5.72 -16.37 -3.29
CA CYS A 124 5.39 -17.54 -4.13
C CYS A 124 4.98 -18.73 -3.28
N ALA A 125 5.76 -19.06 -2.25
CA ALA A 125 5.49 -20.20 -1.37
C ALA A 125 4.15 -20.05 -0.62
N GLN A 126 3.86 -18.85 -0.10
CA GLN A 126 2.59 -18.56 0.57
C GLN A 126 1.39 -18.68 -0.35
N LEU A 127 1.48 -18.14 -1.58
CA LEU A 127 0.42 -18.22 -2.59
C LEU A 127 0.16 -19.64 -3.04
N MET A 128 1.23 -20.43 -3.32
CA MET A 128 1.11 -21.84 -3.70
C MET A 128 0.48 -22.68 -2.59
N LYS A 129 0.85 -22.43 -1.33
CA LYS A 129 0.24 -23.09 -0.17
C LYS A 129 -1.25 -22.78 -0.04
N SER A 130 -1.69 -21.64 -0.55
CA SER A 130 -3.09 -21.20 -0.56
C SER A 130 -3.80 -21.55 -1.87
N ASN A 131 -3.27 -22.50 -2.66
CA ASN A 131 -3.81 -23.00 -3.93
C ASN A 131 -3.91 -21.95 -5.04
N TYR A 132 -3.03 -20.96 -5.05
CA TYR A 132 -2.85 -20.08 -6.22
C TYR A 132 -1.78 -20.67 -7.14
N GLU A 133 -2.04 -20.63 -8.43
CA GLU A 133 -1.00 -20.83 -9.45
C GLU A 133 -0.12 -19.59 -9.54
N VAL A 134 1.21 -19.75 -9.57
CA VAL A 134 2.16 -18.63 -9.63
C VAL A 134 3.05 -18.80 -10.85
N ASP A 135 3.07 -17.78 -11.70
CA ASP A 135 4.01 -17.64 -12.82
C ASP A 135 5.12 -16.66 -12.41
N ALA A 136 6.29 -17.22 -12.15
CA ALA A 136 7.49 -16.47 -11.75
C ALA A 136 8.61 -16.51 -12.81
N GLU A 137 8.33 -16.99 -14.04
CA GLU A 137 9.33 -17.09 -15.12
C GLU A 137 9.90 -15.71 -15.51
N GLY A 138 9.17 -14.64 -15.26
CA GLY A 138 9.62 -13.27 -15.50
C GLY A 138 10.57 -12.70 -14.45
N ILE A 139 10.95 -13.46 -13.42
CA ILE A 139 11.89 -13.02 -12.39
C ILE A 139 13.32 -13.28 -12.86
N SER A 140 14.11 -12.22 -12.90
CA SER A 140 15.55 -12.30 -13.16
C SER A 140 16.28 -11.23 -12.35
N PHE A 141 17.49 -11.50 -11.91
CA PHE A 141 18.28 -10.57 -11.12
C PHE A 141 19.57 -10.17 -11.88
N LYS A 142 20.05 -8.98 -11.55
CA LYS A 142 21.33 -8.44 -12.02
C LYS A 142 22.12 -7.96 -10.81
N GLN A 143 23.41 -7.92 -10.89
CA GLN A 143 24.30 -7.39 -9.84
C GLN A 143 24.17 -5.87 -9.75
N VAL A 144 23.07 -5.41 -9.16
CA VAL A 144 22.80 -4.00 -8.85
C VAL A 144 22.32 -3.88 -7.41
N LYS A 145 22.57 -2.73 -6.83
CA LYS A 145 22.21 -2.46 -5.43
C LYS A 145 21.08 -1.43 -5.33
N VAL A 146 20.27 -1.58 -4.31
CA VAL A 146 19.24 -0.63 -3.91
C VAL A 146 19.37 -0.33 -2.41
N ALA A 147 18.96 0.85 -2.00
CA ALA A 147 18.86 1.22 -0.59
C ALA A 147 17.37 1.26 -0.23
N VAL A 148 16.97 0.42 0.72
CA VAL A 148 15.58 0.24 1.14
C VAL A 148 15.49 0.23 2.66
N ASN A 149 14.30 0.30 3.20
CA ASN A 149 14.03 -0.01 4.60
C ASN A 149 13.34 -1.37 4.67
N MET A 150 13.99 -2.35 5.30
CA MET A 150 13.52 -3.74 5.33
C MET A 150 12.16 -3.89 6.02
N ALA A 151 11.89 -3.10 7.06
CA ALA A 151 10.58 -3.12 7.72
C ALA A 151 9.47 -2.62 6.78
N PHE A 152 9.76 -1.62 5.93
CA PHE A 152 8.81 -1.17 4.92
C PHE A 152 8.62 -2.21 3.81
N LEU A 153 9.67 -2.88 3.35
CA LEU A 153 9.54 -3.95 2.36
C LEU A 153 8.65 -5.08 2.87
N THR A 154 8.86 -5.54 4.11
CA THR A 154 8.02 -6.57 4.73
C THR A 154 6.55 -6.17 4.70
N ARG A 155 6.23 -4.93 5.07
CA ARG A 155 4.86 -4.39 5.07
C ARG A 155 4.29 -4.25 3.65
N ILE A 156 5.10 -3.79 2.69
CA ILE A 156 4.69 -3.68 1.29
C ILE A 156 4.29 -5.05 0.75
N PHE A 157 5.15 -6.06 0.89
CA PHE A 157 4.86 -7.40 0.37
C PHE A 157 3.68 -8.05 1.11
N SER A 158 3.54 -7.88 2.43
CA SER A 158 2.36 -8.33 3.18
C SER A 158 1.08 -7.68 2.63
N ASN A 159 1.05 -6.35 2.46
CA ASN A 159 -0.10 -5.64 1.90
C ASN A 159 -0.48 -6.12 0.49
N LEU A 160 0.52 -6.39 -0.37
CA LEU A 160 0.27 -6.89 -1.72
C LEU A 160 -0.25 -8.34 -1.70
N THR A 161 0.29 -9.19 -0.84
CA THR A 161 -0.16 -10.59 -0.67
C THR A 161 -1.59 -10.63 -0.12
N ASP A 162 -1.92 -9.81 0.88
CA ASP A 162 -3.27 -9.69 1.42
C ASP A 162 -4.27 -9.21 0.36
N ASN A 163 -3.86 -8.29 -0.51
CA ASN A 163 -4.68 -7.85 -1.63
C ASN A 163 -4.95 -8.99 -2.62
N ILE A 164 -3.95 -9.84 -2.90
CA ILE A 164 -4.13 -11.02 -3.74
C ILE A 164 -5.15 -11.97 -3.10
N TYR A 165 -5.00 -12.30 -1.82
CA TYR A 165 -5.96 -13.17 -1.12
C TYR A 165 -7.39 -12.64 -1.13
N LYS A 166 -7.56 -11.33 -1.00
CA LYS A 166 -8.89 -10.70 -0.94
C LYS A 166 -9.57 -10.54 -2.29
N TYR A 167 -8.80 -10.33 -3.36
CA TYR A 167 -9.35 -9.83 -4.63
C TYR A 167 -8.97 -10.64 -5.87
N ALA A 168 -8.02 -11.56 -5.78
CA ALA A 168 -7.61 -12.33 -6.93
C ALA A 168 -8.59 -13.45 -7.26
N ASP A 169 -8.79 -13.67 -8.57
CA ASP A 169 -9.40 -14.87 -9.09
C ASP A 169 -8.37 -16.01 -9.06
N ASN A 170 -8.56 -17.00 -8.18
CA ASN A 170 -7.64 -18.12 -8.02
C ASN A 170 -7.59 -19.09 -9.22
N LYS A 171 -8.46 -18.88 -10.21
CA LYS A 171 -8.45 -19.64 -11.49
C LYS A 171 -7.43 -19.08 -12.49
N LYS A 172 -6.82 -17.95 -12.18
CA LYS A 172 -5.84 -17.30 -13.04
C LYS A 172 -4.52 -17.18 -12.29
N PRO A 173 -3.37 -17.45 -12.94
CA PRO A 173 -2.09 -17.38 -12.27
C PRO A 173 -1.77 -15.96 -11.79
N VAL A 174 -1.15 -15.88 -10.62
CA VAL A 174 -0.46 -14.66 -10.16
C VAL A 174 0.87 -14.60 -10.89
N VAL A 175 1.12 -13.51 -11.58
CA VAL A 175 2.33 -13.33 -12.40
C VAL A 175 3.29 -12.40 -11.68
N MET A 176 4.55 -12.79 -11.56
CA MET A 176 5.61 -11.97 -10.97
C MET A 176 6.72 -11.75 -11.98
N LYS A 177 7.20 -10.51 -12.06
CA LYS A 177 8.28 -10.13 -12.97
C LYS A 177 9.20 -9.12 -12.31
N THR A 178 10.45 -9.15 -12.74
CA THR A 178 11.42 -8.08 -12.45
C THR A 178 11.90 -7.44 -13.74
N ALA A 179 12.24 -6.15 -13.68
CA ALA A 179 12.82 -5.47 -14.82
C ALA A 179 13.86 -4.44 -14.37
N PHE A 180 14.74 -4.09 -15.28
CA PHE A 180 15.87 -3.19 -15.04
C PHE A 180 15.97 -2.14 -16.13
N THR A 181 16.17 -0.91 -15.70
CA THR A 181 16.67 0.17 -16.53
C THR A 181 18.08 0.57 -16.07
N LYS A 182 18.68 1.60 -16.66
CA LYS A 182 19.99 2.12 -16.19
C LYS A 182 19.98 2.67 -14.77
N LYS A 183 18.78 3.04 -14.24
CA LYS A 183 18.64 3.75 -12.97
C LYS A 183 17.63 3.13 -12.02
N ILE A 184 16.79 2.23 -12.51
CA ILE A 184 15.63 1.70 -11.77
C ILE A 184 15.63 0.18 -11.86
N PHE A 185 15.46 -0.46 -10.72
CA PHE A 185 15.00 -1.83 -10.59
C PHE A 185 13.49 -1.82 -10.32
N SER A 186 12.73 -2.72 -10.93
CA SER A 186 11.29 -2.82 -10.68
C SER A 186 10.84 -4.24 -10.44
N VAL A 187 9.83 -4.37 -9.58
CA VAL A 187 9.06 -5.59 -9.32
C VAL A 187 7.63 -5.35 -9.76
N GLU A 188 7.09 -6.24 -10.58
CA GLU A 188 5.70 -6.20 -11.02
C GLU A 188 4.97 -7.47 -10.56
N ILE A 189 3.82 -7.30 -9.93
CA ILE A 189 2.94 -8.40 -9.50
C ILE A 189 1.58 -8.18 -10.12
N GLY A 190 1.09 -9.19 -10.84
CA GLY A 190 -0.20 -9.15 -11.53
C GLY A 190 -1.07 -10.33 -11.15
N ASN A 191 -2.33 -10.09 -10.84
CA ASN A 191 -3.32 -11.13 -10.54
C ASN A 191 -4.59 -10.97 -11.37
N GLY A 192 -5.28 -12.07 -11.66
CA GLY A 192 -6.63 -12.03 -12.21
C GLY A 192 -7.60 -11.38 -11.23
N VAL A 193 -8.61 -10.67 -11.72
CA VAL A 193 -9.64 -10.03 -10.88
C VAL A 193 -10.98 -10.68 -11.16
N CYS A 194 -11.75 -10.96 -10.11
CA CYS A 194 -13.15 -11.31 -10.24
C CYS A 194 -13.96 -10.09 -10.72
N ASP A 195 -14.95 -10.29 -11.61
CA ASP A 195 -15.75 -9.21 -12.22
C ASP A 195 -16.73 -8.49 -11.27
N ASN A 196 -16.69 -8.77 -9.96
CA ASN A 196 -17.55 -8.13 -8.98
C ASN A 196 -17.17 -6.66 -8.78
N LYS A 197 -18.02 -5.76 -9.28
CA LYS A 197 -17.91 -4.29 -9.21
C LYS A 197 -17.76 -3.70 -7.79
N THR A 198 -18.02 -4.49 -6.76
CA THR A 198 -18.00 -4.05 -5.35
C THR A 198 -16.59 -3.95 -4.77
N LEU A 199 -15.58 -4.52 -5.43
CA LEU A 199 -14.21 -4.65 -4.92
C LEU A 199 -13.35 -3.37 -5.05
N LEU A 200 -13.78 -2.38 -5.83
CA LEU A 200 -13.00 -1.17 -6.09
C LEU A 200 -13.01 -0.15 -4.95
N LYS A 201 -13.95 -0.24 -4.01
CA LYS A 201 -14.08 0.73 -2.91
C LYS A 201 -13.16 0.46 -1.72
N SER A 202 -12.71 -0.78 -1.50
CA SER A 202 -11.91 -1.16 -0.33
C SER A 202 -10.40 -1.25 -0.57
N ALA A 203 -9.96 -1.32 -1.84
CA ALA A 203 -8.53 -1.41 -2.21
C ALA A 203 -7.71 -0.13 -1.90
N GLY A 204 -8.35 0.92 -1.34
CA GLY A 204 -7.75 2.25 -1.27
C GLY A 204 -6.64 2.41 -0.22
N ILE A 205 -6.75 1.80 0.96
CA ILE A 205 -5.85 2.10 2.10
C ILE A 205 -4.53 1.35 1.97
N GLY A 206 -4.55 0.05 1.70
CA GLY A 206 -3.34 -0.75 1.57
C GLY A 206 -2.41 -0.25 0.46
N LEU A 207 -2.96 0.11 -0.73
CA LEU A 207 -2.16 0.66 -1.82
C LEU A 207 -1.65 2.07 -1.54
N LYS A 208 -2.43 2.92 -0.86
CA LYS A 208 -1.95 4.25 -0.41
C LYS A 208 -0.81 4.11 0.59
N SER A 209 -0.87 3.14 1.50
CA SER A 209 0.20 2.84 2.44
C SER A 209 1.46 2.35 1.71
N VAL A 210 1.31 1.46 0.71
CA VAL A 210 2.43 1.00 -0.13
C VAL A 210 3.07 2.18 -0.85
N ASP A 211 2.27 3.05 -1.50
CA ASP A 211 2.78 4.23 -2.21
C ASP A 211 3.57 5.17 -1.29
N ALA A 212 3.01 5.47 -0.11
CA ALA A 212 3.67 6.31 0.88
C ALA A 212 5.00 5.71 1.38
N MET A 213 5.07 4.40 1.63
CA MET A 213 6.32 3.71 2.00
C MET A 213 7.34 3.73 0.86
N MET A 214 6.90 3.53 -0.39
CA MET A 214 7.77 3.60 -1.57
C MET A 214 8.36 5.00 -1.75
N GLN A 215 7.56 6.05 -1.66
CA GLN A 215 8.02 7.45 -1.76
C GLN A 215 9.08 7.77 -0.69
N ARG A 216 8.91 7.28 0.53
CA ARG A 216 9.90 7.49 1.60
C ARG A 216 11.22 6.76 1.37
N MET A 217 11.22 5.71 0.57
CA MET A 217 12.42 5.02 0.11
C MET A 217 12.97 5.59 -1.22
N ASN A 218 12.50 6.77 -1.65
CA ASN A 218 12.81 7.38 -2.95
C ASN A 218 12.40 6.52 -4.15
N GLY A 219 11.54 5.54 -3.94
CA GLY A 219 10.93 4.72 -4.98
C GLY A 219 9.59 5.27 -5.45
N SER A 220 8.91 4.53 -6.30
CA SER A 220 7.56 4.84 -6.74
C SER A 220 6.72 3.57 -6.87
N MET A 221 5.41 3.72 -6.75
CA MET A 221 4.44 2.68 -6.99
C MET A 221 3.43 3.14 -8.03
N SER A 222 3.09 2.23 -8.93
CA SER A 222 1.98 2.43 -9.85
C SER A 222 1.14 1.16 -9.94
N PHE A 223 -0.12 1.32 -10.29
CA PHE A 223 -0.99 0.18 -10.54
C PHE A 223 -1.87 0.44 -11.77
N LYS A 224 -2.25 -0.64 -12.44
CA LYS A 224 -3.14 -0.59 -13.59
C LYS A 224 -4.04 -1.82 -13.62
N ARG A 225 -5.22 -1.64 -14.24
CA ARG A 225 -6.10 -2.76 -14.58
C ARG A 225 -6.13 -2.89 -16.09
N GLU A 226 -5.67 -4.01 -16.59
CA GLU A 226 -5.54 -4.26 -18.01
C GLU A 226 -5.83 -5.73 -18.33
N HIS A 227 -6.62 -5.99 -19.37
CA HIS A 227 -6.97 -7.34 -19.84
C HIS A 227 -7.48 -8.29 -18.74
N GLY A 228 -8.31 -7.79 -17.81
CA GLY A 228 -8.88 -8.58 -16.71
C GLY A 228 -7.87 -8.98 -15.63
N LYS A 229 -6.68 -8.36 -15.62
CA LYS A 229 -5.67 -8.47 -14.58
C LYS A 229 -5.48 -7.12 -13.88
N PHE A 230 -5.17 -7.18 -12.59
CA PHE A 230 -4.70 -6.06 -11.80
C PHE A 230 -3.19 -6.18 -11.62
N TRP A 231 -2.47 -5.14 -11.95
CA TRP A 231 -1.02 -5.07 -11.89
C TRP A 231 -0.59 -4.00 -10.89
N VAL A 232 0.38 -4.34 -10.05
CA VAL A 232 1.12 -3.39 -9.23
C VAL A 232 2.58 -3.44 -9.64
N LYS A 233 3.17 -2.26 -9.82
CA LYS A 233 4.58 -2.07 -10.13
C LYS A 233 5.24 -1.24 -9.04
N LEU A 234 6.31 -1.77 -8.46
CA LEU A 234 7.19 -1.11 -7.49
C LEU A 234 8.50 -0.77 -8.21
N GLU A 235 8.97 0.46 -8.07
CA GLU A 235 10.20 0.94 -8.70
C GLU A 235 11.18 1.46 -7.65
N PHE A 236 12.39 0.96 -7.67
CA PHE A 236 13.46 1.28 -6.71
C PHE A 236 14.65 1.90 -7.45
N PRO A 237 15.18 3.05 -6.98
CA PRO A 237 16.40 3.62 -7.54
C PRO A 237 17.59 2.69 -7.32
N ILE A 238 18.36 2.44 -8.39
CA ILE A 238 19.62 1.72 -8.31
C ILE A 238 20.69 2.67 -7.75
N VAL A 239 21.39 2.20 -6.71
CA VAL A 239 22.51 2.90 -6.09
C VAL A 239 23.79 2.46 -6.78
N LYS A 240 24.70 3.41 -7.01
CA LYS A 240 26.01 3.13 -7.62
C LYS A 240 26.99 2.57 -6.58
#